data_cade3001e28adcea1ecbb5cec7e761f0
#
_entry.id   cade3001e28adcea1ecbb5cec7e761f0
#
_cell.length_a   1.000
_cell.length_b   1.000
_cell.length_c   1.000
_cell.angle_alpha   90.00
_cell.angle_beta   90.00
_cell.angle_gamma   90.00
#
_symmetry.space_group_name_H-M   'P 1'
#
loop_
_entity.id
_entity.type
_entity.pdbx_description
1 polymer ?
#
loop_
_entity_poly.entity_id
_entity_poly.type
_entity_poly.pdbx_seq_one_letter_code
_entity_poly.pdbx_strand_id
1 'polypeptide(L)'
;MIDSPFEELVTNLFKTTKRVDAALAKLQVIATEINAKYSPRAEFIRWRDSQEGQLWKHNKYQAQGRCCAICSEPIQLKGSHIDHIQPLSLSPHLALETCNLRVTCPDCNSSKGSKISAS
;
A
#
# COMPACT_ATOMS: atom_id res chain seq x y z
N MET A 1 3.35 -20.21 55.46
CA MET A 1 2.01 -20.46 54.90
C MET A 1 2.18 -21.07 53.54
N ILE A 2 1.65 -22.25 53.30
CA ILE A 2 1.77 -22.95 52.02
C ILE A 2 0.57 -22.56 51.18
N ASP A 3 0.80 -22.00 50.00
CA ASP A 3 -0.26 -21.69 49.05
C ASP A 3 -0.96 -22.99 48.62
N SER A 4 -2.28 -22.90 48.40
CA SER A 4 -3.02 -24.08 47.95
C SER A 4 -2.60 -24.39 46.48
N PRO A 5 -2.70 -25.66 46.07
CA PRO A 5 -2.44 -26.04 44.69
C PRO A 5 -3.29 -25.23 43.69
N PHE A 6 -4.50 -24.84 44.08
CA PHE A 6 -5.37 -24.02 43.26
C PHE A 6 -4.79 -22.62 43.05
N GLU A 7 -4.30 -21.98 44.13
CA GLU A 7 -3.70 -20.64 44.04
C GLU A 7 -2.43 -20.67 43.17
N GLU A 8 -1.62 -21.70 43.28
CA GLU A 8 -0.45 -21.87 42.46
C GLU A 8 -0.83 -22.01 40.99
N LEU A 9 -1.84 -22.83 40.70
CA LEU A 9 -2.36 -23.00 39.35
C LEU A 9 -2.85 -21.67 38.75
N VAL A 10 -3.62 -20.89 39.49
CA VAL A 10 -4.13 -19.57 39.07
C VAL A 10 -2.96 -18.63 38.79
N THR A 11 -1.96 -18.60 39.68
CA THR A 11 -0.77 -17.75 39.50
C THR A 11 -0.01 -18.10 38.24
N ASN A 12 0.18 -19.38 37.99
CA ASN A 12 0.89 -19.87 36.81
C ASN A 12 0.13 -19.58 35.53
N LEU A 13 -1.19 -19.75 35.57
CA LEU A 13 -2.05 -19.43 34.43
C LEU A 13 -1.99 -17.93 34.11
N PHE A 14 -2.01 -17.08 35.12
CA PHE A 14 -1.91 -15.64 34.95
C PHE A 14 -0.58 -15.22 34.32
N LYS A 15 0.54 -15.80 34.79
CA LYS A 15 1.88 -15.57 34.22
C LYS A 15 1.95 -16.03 32.78
N THR A 16 1.38 -17.18 32.44
CA THR A 16 1.33 -17.71 31.09
C THR A 16 0.54 -16.77 30.17
N THR A 17 -0.61 -16.27 30.63
CA THR A 17 -1.43 -15.32 29.90
C THR A 17 -0.65 -14.05 29.57
N LYS A 18 0.08 -13.49 30.55
CA LYS A 18 0.93 -12.31 30.32
C LYS A 18 2.03 -12.57 29.29
N ARG A 19 2.64 -13.74 29.29
CA ARG A 19 3.66 -14.12 28.29
C ARG A 19 3.07 -14.21 26.90
N VAL A 20 1.87 -14.76 26.78
CA VAL A 20 1.15 -14.86 25.50
C VAL A 20 0.81 -13.47 24.99
N ASP A 21 0.29 -12.59 25.86
CA ASP A 21 -0.04 -11.21 25.49
C ASP A 21 1.19 -10.46 24.99
N ALA A 22 2.33 -10.62 25.67
CA ALA A 22 3.59 -9.98 25.24
C ALA A 22 4.06 -10.54 23.90
N ALA A 23 3.93 -11.84 23.67
CA ALA A 23 4.28 -12.46 22.39
C ALA A 23 3.38 -11.96 21.26
N LEU A 24 2.07 -11.85 21.51
CA LEU A 24 1.12 -11.32 20.54
C LEU A 24 1.43 -9.85 20.19
N ALA A 25 1.79 -9.04 21.19
CA ALA A 25 2.17 -7.65 20.95
C ALA A 25 3.40 -7.56 20.03
N LYS A 26 4.41 -8.41 20.27
CA LYS A 26 5.61 -8.48 19.40
C LYS A 26 5.24 -8.89 17.98
N LEU A 27 4.37 -9.90 17.83
CA LEU A 27 3.93 -10.36 16.51
C LEU A 27 3.17 -9.27 15.77
N GLN A 28 2.36 -8.48 16.46
CA GLN A 28 1.65 -7.34 15.86
C GLN A 28 2.61 -6.29 15.34
N VAL A 29 3.66 -5.96 16.12
CA VAL A 29 4.70 -5.00 15.69
C VAL A 29 5.40 -5.52 14.43
N ILE A 30 5.82 -6.78 14.44
CA ILE A 30 6.49 -7.41 13.29
C ILE A 30 5.57 -7.41 12.07
N ALA A 31 4.30 -7.78 12.23
CA ALA A 31 3.32 -7.79 11.16
C ALA A 31 3.12 -6.39 10.58
N THR A 32 3.06 -5.36 11.42
CA THR A 32 2.95 -3.97 10.98
C THR A 32 4.17 -3.54 10.18
N GLU A 33 5.38 -3.88 10.65
CA GLU A 33 6.62 -3.58 9.94
C GLU A 33 6.69 -4.28 8.58
N ILE A 34 6.32 -5.56 8.53
CA ILE A 34 6.28 -6.33 7.29
C ILE A 34 5.27 -5.72 6.32
N ASN A 35 4.08 -5.39 6.80
CA ASN A 35 3.05 -4.77 5.97
C ASN A 35 3.48 -3.42 5.41
N ALA A 36 4.14 -2.59 6.23
CA ALA A 36 4.66 -1.30 5.77
C ALA A 36 5.72 -1.47 4.67
N LYS A 37 6.56 -2.53 4.76
CA LYS A 37 7.62 -2.79 3.81
C LYS A 37 7.14 -3.49 2.53
N TYR A 38 6.19 -4.42 2.65
CA TYR A 38 5.75 -5.31 1.56
C TYR A 38 4.29 -5.13 1.16
N SER A 39 3.62 -4.07 1.63
CA SER A 39 2.26 -3.78 1.19
C SER A 39 2.23 -3.49 -0.33
N PRO A 40 1.09 -3.68 -0.99
CA PRO A 40 0.94 -3.33 -2.40
C PRO A 40 1.35 -1.89 -2.71
N ARG A 41 1.04 -0.96 -1.81
CA ARG A 41 1.44 0.45 -1.97
C ARG A 41 2.96 0.61 -1.89
N ALA A 42 3.61 -0.04 -0.93
CA ALA A 42 5.07 0.03 -0.79
C ALA A 42 5.78 -0.57 -2.01
N GLU A 43 5.29 -1.69 -2.52
CA GLU A 43 5.79 -2.31 -3.74
C GLU A 43 5.63 -1.40 -4.94
N PHE A 44 4.47 -0.77 -5.07
CA PHE A 44 4.21 0.19 -6.14
C PHE A 44 5.16 1.38 -6.07
N ILE A 45 5.37 1.96 -4.89
CA ILE A 45 6.26 3.10 -4.72
C ILE A 45 7.70 2.73 -5.11
N ARG A 46 8.18 1.56 -4.71
CA ARG A 46 9.52 1.08 -5.10
C ARG A 46 9.64 0.92 -6.61
N TRP A 47 8.65 0.32 -7.24
CA TRP A 47 8.63 0.18 -8.70
C TRP A 47 8.56 1.53 -9.40
N ARG A 48 7.68 2.41 -8.93
CA ARG A 48 7.51 3.76 -9.48
C ARG A 48 8.83 4.53 -9.50
N ASP A 49 9.59 4.43 -8.41
CA ASP A 49 10.85 5.18 -8.25
C ASP A 49 12.04 4.44 -8.88
N SER A 50 11.84 3.20 -9.35
CA SER A 50 12.88 2.45 -10.04
C SER A 50 13.09 2.96 -11.46
N GLN A 51 14.20 2.57 -12.05
CA GLN A 51 14.49 2.89 -13.46
C GLN A 51 13.42 2.32 -14.39
N GLU A 52 12.97 1.10 -14.13
CA GLU A 52 11.91 0.46 -14.90
C GLU A 52 10.60 1.25 -14.84
N GLY A 53 10.18 1.66 -13.64
CA GLY A 53 8.96 2.44 -13.45
C GLY A 53 9.03 3.80 -14.10
N GLN A 54 10.17 4.47 -14.02
CA GLN A 54 10.36 5.76 -14.66
C GLN A 54 10.34 5.65 -16.18
N LEU A 55 10.93 4.61 -16.73
CA LEU A 55 10.89 4.35 -18.17
C LEU A 55 9.47 4.05 -18.64
N TRP A 56 8.75 3.23 -17.89
CA TRP A 56 7.35 2.94 -18.19
C TRP A 56 6.51 4.23 -18.19
N LYS A 57 6.70 5.09 -17.18
CA LYS A 57 6.00 6.37 -17.08
C LYS A 57 6.26 7.25 -18.30
N HIS A 58 7.51 7.36 -18.70
CA HIS A 58 7.90 8.15 -19.88
C HIS A 58 7.21 7.61 -21.13
N ASN A 59 7.26 6.32 -21.35
CA ASN A 59 6.66 5.69 -22.53
C ASN A 59 5.13 5.84 -22.54
N LYS A 60 4.50 5.67 -21.38
CA LYS A 60 3.06 5.83 -21.25
C LYS A 60 2.63 7.29 -21.46
N TYR A 61 3.40 8.22 -20.93
CA TYR A 61 3.19 9.65 -21.15
C TYR A 61 3.21 9.99 -22.64
N GLN A 62 4.18 9.48 -23.36
CA GLN A 62 4.26 9.67 -24.83
C GLN A 62 3.07 9.02 -25.53
N ALA A 63 2.72 7.80 -25.15
CA ALA A 63 1.59 7.08 -25.73
C ALA A 63 0.24 7.79 -25.51
N GLN A 64 0.10 8.55 -24.41
CA GLN A 64 -1.08 9.36 -24.11
C GLN A 64 -1.08 10.71 -24.84
N GLY A 65 -0.11 10.97 -25.71
CA GLY A 65 -0.01 12.24 -26.41
C GLY A 65 0.42 13.38 -25.51
N ARG A 66 1.14 13.08 -24.42
CA ARG A 66 1.59 14.06 -23.42
C ARG A 66 0.45 14.77 -22.71
N CYS A 67 -0.68 14.11 -22.61
CA CYS A 67 -1.89 14.65 -21.97
C CYS A 67 -2.29 13.78 -20.79
N CYS A 68 -2.98 14.38 -19.83
CA CYS A 68 -3.57 13.66 -18.70
C CYS A 68 -4.58 12.62 -19.21
N ALA A 69 -4.52 11.40 -18.71
CA ALA A 69 -5.43 10.33 -19.10
C ALA A 69 -6.88 10.60 -18.68
N ILE A 70 -7.11 11.49 -17.72
CA ILE A 70 -8.45 11.78 -17.19
C ILE A 70 -9.05 13.02 -17.86
N CYS A 71 -8.37 14.16 -17.76
CA CYS A 71 -8.92 15.44 -18.27
C CYS A 71 -8.46 15.77 -19.70
N SER A 72 -7.54 15.02 -20.26
CA SER A 72 -6.98 15.22 -21.61
C SER A 72 -6.19 16.52 -21.80
N GLU A 73 -5.98 17.28 -20.74
CA GLU A 73 -5.17 18.50 -20.80
C GLU A 73 -3.69 18.17 -20.95
N PRO A 74 -2.92 18.97 -21.69
CA PRO A 74 -1.47 18.80 -21.79
C PRO A 74 -0.82 18.87 -20.41
N ILE A 75 0.10 17.96 -20.15
CA ILE A 75 0.84 17.91 -18.88
C ILE A 75 2.33 17.74 -19.15
N GLN A 76 3.14 18.10 -18.15
CA GLN A 76 4.57 17.84 -18.19
C GLN A 76 4.84 16.47 -17.55
N LEU A 77 5.83 15.79 -18.03
CA LEU A 77 6.24 14.50 -17.43
C LEU A 77 6.65 14.70 -15.97
N LYS A 78 7.47 15.72 -15.71
CA LYS A 78 7.87 16.05 -14.36
C LYS A 78 6.65 16.61 -13.61
N GLY A 79 6.36 16.03 -12.45
CA GLY A 79 5.22 16.43 -11.64
C GLY A 79 3.93 15.68 -11.97
N SER A 80 3.88 14.94 -13.07
CA SER A 80 2.74 14.08 -13.35
C SER A 80 2.75 12.85 -12.43
N HIS A 81 1.60 12.22 -12.27
CA HIS A 81 1.44 11.08 -11.38
C HIS A 81 1.11 9.81 -12.14
N ILE A 82 1.58 8.68 -11.65
CA ILE A 82 1.09 7.37 -12.09
C ILE A 82 -0.12 7.05 -11.23
N ASP A 83 -1.27 6.88 -11.86
CA ASP A 83 -2.55 6.63 -11.20
C ASP A 83 -3.00 5.20 -11.45
N HIS A 84 -3.62 4.58 -10.45
CA HIS A 84 -4.28 3.28 -10.59
C HIS A 84 -5.72 3.52 -11.05
N ILE A 85 -6.09 2.94 -12.18
CA ILE A 85 -7.47 3.06 -12.70
C ILE A 85 -8.45 2.48 -11.68
N GLN A 86 -8.17 1.26 -11.20
CA GLN A 86 -8.84 0.71 -10.04
C GLN A 86 -7.97 0.96 -8.81
N PRO A 87 -8.49 1.68 -7.80
CA PRO A 87 -7.69 2.07 -6.64
C PRO A 87 -7.09 0.88 -5.90
N LEU A 88 -5.90 1.07 -5.34
CA LEU A 88 -5.23 0.04 -4.53
C LEU A 88 -6.07 -0.44 -3.35
N SER A 89 -6.85 0.45 -2.76
CA SER A 89 -7.73 0.12 -1.64
C SER A 89 -8.79 -0.92 -2.01
N LEU A 90 -9.21 -0.95 -3.28
CA LEU A 90 -10.22 -1.87 -3.78
C LEU A 90 -9.62 -3.06 -4.51
N SER A 91 -8.47 -2.88 -5.16
CA SER A 91 -7.86 -3.90 -6.01
C SER A 91 -6.35 -3.96 -5.79
N PRO A 92 -5.90 -4.37 -4.58
CA PRO A 92 -4.48 -4.38 -4.25
C PRO A 92 -3.65 -5.32 -5.13
N HIS A 93 -4.26 -6.36 -5.69
CA HIS A 93 -3.59 -7.29 -6.61
C HIS A 93 -3.22 -6.67 -7.96
N LEU A 94 -3.76 -5.49 -8.27
CA LEU A 94 -3.48 -4.76 -9.51
C LEU A 94 -2.42 -3.67 -9.35
N ALA A 95 -1.69 -3.67 -8.24
CA ALA A 95 -0.72 -2.62 -7.90
C ALA A 95 0.35 -2.43 -8.97
N LEU A 96 0.85 -3.52 -9.56
CA LEU A 96 1.90 -3.51 -10.57
C LEU A 96 1.42 -3.96 -11.94
N GLU A 97 0.12 -4.11 -12.14
CA GLU A 97 -0.43 -4.42 -13.44
C GLU A 97 -0.47 -3.16 -14.30
N THR A 98 0.37 -3.11 -15.32
CA THR A 98 0.52 -1.90 -16.13
C THR A 98 -0.75 -1.53 -16.90
N CYS A 99 -1.62 -2.49 -17.19
CA CYS A 99 -2.93 -2.21 -17.79
C CYS A 99 -3.87 -1.45 -16.84
N ASN A 100 -3.56 -1.45 -15.54
CA ASN A 100 -4.29 -0.69 -14.52
C ASN A 100 -3.64 0.66 -14.20
N LEU A 101 -2.59 1.03 -14.91
CA LEU A 101 -1.83 2.25 -14.63
C LEU A 101 -1.96 3.24 -15.80
N ARG A 102 -1.99 4.51 -15.44
CA ARG A 102 -2.01 5.61 -16.40
C ARG A 102 -1.31 6.82 -15.82
N VAL A 103 -0.99 7.78 -16.66
CA VAL A 103 -0.35 9.03 -16.22
C VAL A 103 -1.38 10.14 -16.18
N THR A 104 -1.45 10.85 -15.07
CA THR A 104 -2.44 11.91 -14.85
C THR A 104 -1.78 13.17 -14.30
N CYS A 105 -2.51 14.29 -14.37
CA CYS A 105 -2.12 15.49 -13.65
C CYS A 105 -2.41 15.30 -12.15
N PRO A 106 -1.70 16.03 -11.26
CA PRO A 106 -1.92 15.91 -9.82
C PRO A 106 -3.36 16.22 -9.40
N ASP A 107 -4.01 17.19 -10.02
CA ASP A 107 -5.36 17.61 -9.69
C ASP A 107 -6.38 16.50 -9.94
N CYS A 108 -6.29 15.84 -11.10
CA CYS A 108 -7.18 14.72 -11.43
C CYS A 108 -6.95 13.55 -10.51
N ASN A 109 -5.68 13.23 -10.19
CA ASN A 109 -5.35 12.15 -9.29
C ASN A 109 -5.91 12.41 -7.88
N SER A 110 -5.76 13.63 -7.36
CA SER A 110 -6.28 13.99 -6.05
C SER A 110 -7.80 13.99 -6.02
N SER A 111 -8.45 14.50 -7.05
CA SER A 111 -9.92 14.56 -7.15
C SER A 111 -10.53 13.16 -7.26
N LYS A 112 -9.86 12.24 -7.96
CA LYS A 112 -10.31 10.87 -8.10
C LYS A 112 -10.27 10.12 -6.76
N GLY A 113 -9.18 10.30 -5.98
CA GLY A 113 -9.01 9.60 -4.72
C GLY A 113 -9.16 8.08 -4.89
N SER A 114 -10.05 7.47 -4.09
CA SER A 114 -10.34 6.04 -4.13
C SER A 114 -11.51 5.67 -5.06
N LYS A 115 -12.02 6.60 -5.85
CA LYS A 115 -13.12 6.34 -6.77
C LYS A 115 -12.62 5.60 -8.01
N ILE A 116 -13.43 4.67 -8.51
CA ILE A 116 -13.15 4.02 -9.77
C ILE A 116 -13.44 5.03 -10.87
N SER A 117 -12.45 5.27 -11.72
CA SER A 117 -12.61 6.19 -12.82
C SER A 117 -13.35 5.50 -13.98
N ALA A 118 -14.42 6.13 -14.44
CA ALA A 118 -15.01 5.80 -15.71
C ALA A 118 -14.08 6.37 -16.78
N SER A 119 -13.32 5.52 -17.42
CA SER A 119 -12.40 5.93 -18.48
C SER A 119 -13.16 6.27 -19.75
#